data_1e7bb2ddfe55f79bb40be42db7dddbcc
#
_entry.id   1e7bb2ddfe55f79bb40be42db7dddbcc
#
_cell.length_a   1.000
_cell.length_b   1.000
_cell.length_c   1.000
_cell.angle_alpha   90.00
_cell.angle_beta   90.00
_cell.angle_gamma   90.00
#
_symmetry.space_group_name_H-M   'P 1'
#
loop_
_entity.id
_entity.type
_entity.pdbx_description
1 polymer ?
#
loop_
_entity_poly.entity_id
_entity_poly.type
_entity_poly.pdbx_seq_one_letter_code
_entity_poly.pdbx_strand_id
1 'polypeptide(L)'
;MIQEIAPKKFDNAYHAKSPKPDDFVLVFRGHGKPDDKVLCRIEDGKIVFPTCSELGCEKHLLQYLFSIDETCYFLYMPGDLSAGLFISDIFSFSYEPIRSLRRNDPVYTCFAGMTGYHLYVWYRDNVFCGRCGTKTVHDKKERMKRCPHCGNLIFPKIAPAVIIGLIHEDSILISTYADRPYKGRALLAGFCEIGETPEQTVVREVQEEVGLRV
;
A
#
# COMPACT_ATOMS: atom_id res chain seq x y z
N MET A 1 -15.60 2.11 4.05
CA MET A 1 -14.40 1.65 3.27
C MET A 1 -13.14 1.95 4.10
N ILE A 2 -12.01 1.31 3.83
CA ILE A 2 -10.77 1.50 4.63
C ILE A 2 -10.28 2.96 4.64
N GLN A 3 -10.57 3.73 3.61
CA GLN A 3 -10.24 5.15 3.52
C GLN A 3 -11.23 6.08 4.25
N GLU A 4 -12.31 5.57 4.82
CA GLU A 4 -13.27 6.35 5.61
C GLU A 4 -12.77 6.46 7.04
N ILE A 5 -11.79 7.33 7.26
CA ILE A 5 -11.12 7.51 8.55
C ILE A 5 -11.63 8.72 9.36
N ALA A 6 -12.69 9.40 8.91
CA ALA A 6 -13.25 10.52 9.65
C ALA A 6 -13.56 10.13 11.11
N PRO A 7 -13.33 11.03 12.08
CA PRO A 7 -12.97 12.44 11.94
C PRO A 7 -11.47 12.71 11.73
N LYS A 8 -10.63 11.66 11.61
CA LYS A 8 -9.20 11.78 11.36
C LYS A 8 -8.91 12.41 10.00
N LYS A 9 -7.86 13.25 9.93
CA LYS A 9 -7.46 13.96 8.71
C LYS A 9 -6.18 13.34 8.13
N PHE A 10 -6.27 12.84 6.91
CA PHE A 10 -5.13 12.33 6.16
C PHE A 10 -4.45 13.44 5.38
N ASP A 11 -3.17 13.66 5.60
CA ASP A 11 -2.32 14.55 4.81
C ASP A 11 -1.28 13.73 4.06
N ASN A 12 -1.47 13.59 2.76
CA ASN A 12 -0.56 12.88 1.86
C ASN A 12 0.43 13.81 1.13
N ALA A 13 0.41 15.10 1.40
CA ALA A 13 1.38 16.02 0.83
C ALA A 13 2.81 15.61 1.24
N TYR A 14 3.71 15.61 0.24
CA TYR A 14 5.08 15.22 0.51
C TYR A 14 5.87 16.40 1.08
N HIS A 15 6.11 16.33 2.38
CA HIS A 15 6.95 17.27 3.09
C HIS A 15 8.05 16.47 3.81
N ALA A 16 9.31 16.82 3.58
CA ALA A 16 10.42 16.19 4.28
C ALA A 16 10.38 16.59 5.76
N LYS A 17 9.72 15.79 6.60
CA LYS A 17 9.66 15.97 8.06
C LYS A 17 10.71 15.10 8.73
N SER A 18 11.30 15.61 9.82
CA SER A 18 12.16 14.80 10.69
C SER A 18 11.33 14.00 11.67
N PRO A 19 11.66 12.72 11.92
CA PRO A 19 10.90 11.88 12.84
C PRO A 19 11.01 12.37 14.29
N LYS A 20 9.88 12.36 14.98
CA LYS A 20 9.75 12.59 16.42
C LYS A 20 9.65 11.24 17.15
N PRO A 21 9.93 11.19 18.48
CA PRO A 21 9.86 9.94 19.24
C PRO A 21 8.54 9.18 19.12
N ASP A 22 7.41 9.90 19.10
CA ASP A 22 6.05 9.34 19.08
C ASP A 22 5.47 9.11 17.68
N ASP A 23 6.22 9.44 16.62
CA ASP A 23 5.81 9.15 15.25
C ASP A 23 5.91 7.65 14.97
N PHE A 24 5.02 7.12 14.14
CA PHE A 24 4.98 5.71 13.81
C PHE A 24 5.97 5.33 12.70
N VAL A 25 6.53 4.13 12.85
CA VAL A 25 7.39 3.52 11.83
C VAL A 25 6.73 2.28 11.25
N LEU A 26 6.52 2.30 9.96
CA LEU A 26 6.03 1.17 9.19
C LEU A 26 7.21 0.35 8.70
N VAL A 27 7.30 -0.88 9.16
CA VAL A 27 8.34 -1.83 8.80
C VAL A 27 7.70 -2.99 8.06
N PHE A 28 8.13 -3.20 6.83
CA PHE A 28 7.66 -4.32 6.01
C PHE A 28 8.81 -5.26 5.68
N ARG A 29 8.47 -6.51 5.36
CA ARG A 29 9.42 -7.47 4.78
C ARG A 29 8.69 -8.38 3.80
N GLY A 30 9.44 -8.95 2.84
CA GLY A 30 8.94 -9.90 1.85
C GLY A 30 9.27 -9.50 0.43
N HIS A 31 9.10 -10.44 -0.48
CA HIS A 31 9.44 -10.32 -1.89
C HIS A 31 8.22 -10.19 -2.80
N GLY A 32 7.02 -10.08 -2.25
CA GLY A 32 5.74 -9.99 -2.95
C GLY A 32 4.68 -10.85 -2.27
N LYS A 33 3.39 -10.59 -2.60
CA LYS A 33 2.29 -11.41 -2.08
C LYS A 33 2.46 -12.88 -2.50
N PRO A 34 2.10 -13.84 -1.62
CA PRO A 34 1.41 -13.68 -0.33
C PRO A 34 2.34 -13.46 0.88
N ASP A 35 3.66 -13.44 0.70
CA ASP A 35 4.65 -13.53 1.78
C ASP A 35 4.96 -12.20 2.48
N ASP A 36 4.45 -11.09 1.94
CA ASP A 36 4.67 -9.77 2.51
C ASP A 36 4.00 -9.65 3.89
N LYS A 37 4.76 -9.11 4.84
CA LYS A 37 4.38 -8.93 6.23
C LYS A 37 4.66 -7.51 6.70
N VAL A 38 3.93 -7.10 7.74
CA VAL A 38 4.12 -5.83 8.45
C VAL A 38 4.46 -6.09 9.90
N LEU A 39 5.39 -5.34 10.45
CA LEU A 39 5.71 -5.35 11.87
C LEU A 39 4.64 -4.57 12.63
N CYS A 40 3.91 -5.24 13.49
CA CYS A 40 2.90 -4.62 14.34
C CYS A 40 2.65 -5.48 15.60
N ARG A 41 1.94 -4.90 16.55
CA ARG A 41 1.35 -5.58 17.70
C ARG A 41 -0.16 -5.62 17.49
N ILE A 42 -0.77 -6.77 17.75
CA ILE A 42 -2.24 -6.92 17.71
C ILE A 42 -2.70 -7.23 19.12
N GLU A 43 -3.45 -6.30 19.71
CA GLU A 43 -4.03 -6.39 21.05
C GLU A 43 -5.55 -6.21 20.94
N ASP A 44 -6.33 -7.20 21.36
CA ASP A 44 -7.81 -7.17 21.29
C ASP A 44 -8.35 -6.75 19.90
N GLY A 45 -7.73 -7.26 18.83
CA GLY A 45 -8.09 -6.92 17.45
C GLY A 45 -7.64 -5.53 16.99
N LYS A 46 -6.87 -4.79 17.81
CA LYS A 46 -6.32 -3.48 17.47
C LYS A 46 -4.88 -3.61 17.00
N ILE A 47 -4.59 -3.02 15.85
CA ILE A 47 -3.23 -2.93 15.31
C ILE A 47 -2.54 -1.68 15.87
N VAL A 48 -1.33 -1.90 16.35
CA VAL A 48 -0.43 -0.83 16.80
C VAL A 48 0.91 -0.99 16.06
N PHE A 49 1.38 0.07 15.41
CA PHE A 49 2.71 0.12 14.83
C PHE A 49 3.72 0.61 15.86
N PRO A 50 4.99 0.20 15.75
CA PRO A 50 6.03 0.72 16.62
C PRO A 50 6.26 2.22 16.37
N THR A 51 6.60 2.93 17.44
CA THR A 51 7.06 4.32 17.37
C THR A 51 8.55 4.41 17.08
N CYS A 52 9.01 5.60 16.70
CA CYS A 52 10.45 5.85 16.51
C CYS A 52 11.26 5.57 17.77
N SER A 53 10.71 5.90 18.96
CA SER A 53 11.37 5.65 20.24
C SER A 53 11.43 4.16 20.60
N GLU A 54 10.38 3.39 20.32
CA GLU A 54 10.35 1.94 20.58
C GLU A 54 11.33 1.17 19.69
N LEU A 55 11.49 1.59 18.43
CA LEU A 55 12.43 0.94 17.52
C LEU A 55 13.87 1.35 17.72
N GLY A 56 14.14 2.55 18.26
CA GLY A 56 15.49 3.08 18.38
C GLY A 56 16.24 3.23 17.05
N CYS A 57 15.52 3.29 15.92
CA CYS A 57 16.11 3.34 14.60
C CYS A 57 16.85 4.64 14.33
N GLU A 58 17.94 4.55 13.58
CA GLU A 58 18.65 5.73 13.11
C GLU A 58 17.79 6.54 12.12
N LYS A 59 17.72 7.86 12.32
CA LYS A 59 16.83 8.76 11.55
C LYS A 59 17.08 8.69 10.04
N HIS A 60 18.29 8.41 9.59
CA HIS A 60 18.63 8.32 8.17
C HIS A 60 18.03 7.09 7.48
N LEU A 61 17.58 6.09 8.25
CA LEU A 61 16.85 4.91 7.77
C LEU A 61 15.34 5.12 7.70
N LEU A 62 14.84 6.30 8.05
CA LEU A 62 13.42 6.61 8.10
C LEU A 62 13.02 7.58 6.98
N GLN A 63 12.16 7.11 6.08
CA GLN A 63 11.59 7.91 4.99
C GLN A 63 10.18 8.38 5.36
N TYR A 64 9.97 9.71 5.39
CA TYR A 64 8.62 10.27 5.60
C TYR A 64 7.65 9.78 4.52
N LEU A 65 6.46 9.36 4.95
CA LEU A 65 5.39 8.94 4.06
C LEU A 65 4.24 9.95 4.02
N PHE A 66 3.54 10.14 5.12
CA PHE A 66 2.35 10.97 5.27
C PHE A 66 2.09 11.24 6.75
N SER A 67 1.05 12.03 7.04
CA SER A 67 0.53 12.15 8.42
C SER A 67 -0.96 11.88 8.49
N ILE A 68 -1.41 11.48 9.69
CA ILE A 68 -2.82 11.45 10.06
C ILE A 68 -2.94 12.31 11.31
N ASP A 69 -3.72 13.38 11.20
CA ASP A 69 -3.71 14.49 12.17
C ASP A 69 -2.25 15.01 12.36
N GLU A 70 -1.79 15.11 13.61
CA GLU A 70 -0.44 15.57 13.94
C GLU A 70 0.63 14.46 13.91
N THR A 71 0.22 13.20 13.78
CA THR A 71 1.13 12.04 13.84
C THR A 71 1.67 11.70 12.47
N CYS A 72 3.00 11.65 12.34
CA CYS A 72 3.67 11.27 11.11
C CYS A 72 3.92 9.77 11.03
N TYR A 73 3.93 9.26 9.81
CA TYR A 73 4.25 7.88 9.49
C TYR A 73 5.50 7.82 8.62
N PHE A 74 6.45 7.02 9.04
CA PHE A 74 7.72 6.83 8.35
C PHE A 74 7.86 5.38 7.89
N LEU A 75 8.51 5.19 6.77
CA LEU A 75 8.92 3.86 6.28
C LEU A 75 10.35 3.58 6.74
N TYR A 76 10.57 2.43 7.32
CA TYR A 76 11.91 1.92 7.58
C TYR A 76 12.56 1.47 6.27
N MET A 77 13.72 2.05 5.95
CA MET A 77 14.42 1.92 4.67
C MET A 77 15.83 1.35 4.87
N PRO A 78 15.98 0.05 5.22
CA PRO A 78 17.28 -0.60 5.27
C PRO A 78 17.88 -0.75 3.87
N GLY A 79 19.14 -1.18 3.78
CA GLY A 79 19.81 -1.42 2.50
C GLY A 79 19.09 -2.45 1.64
N ASP A 80 18.53 -3.50 2.25
CA ASP A 80 17.61 -4.47 1.64
C ASP A 80 16.20 -4.31 2.22
N LEU A 81 15.29 -3.73 1.45
CA LEU A 81 13.91 -3.49 1.87
C LEU A 81 13.11 -4.79 2.10
N SER A 82 13.49 -5.89 1.48
CA SER A 82 12.80 -7.18 1.65
C SER A 82 13.12 -7.87 2.97
N ALA A 83 14.28 -7.57 3.55
CA ALA A 83 14.74 -8.19 4.80
C ALA A 83 13.95 -7.70 6.03
N GLY A 84 13.46 -6.46 6.01
CA GLY A 84 12.84 -5.82 7.17
C GLY A 84 13.83 -5.55 8.30
N LEU A 85 13.31 -5.46 9.52
CA LEU A 85 14.09 -5.27 10.73
C LEU A 85 14.25 -6.63 11.47
N PHE A 86 15.44 -6.90 11.99
CA PHE A 86 15.65 -8.06 12.87
C PHE A 86 15.03 -7.76 14.25
N ILE A 87 14.11 -8.64 14.71
CA ILE A 87 13.25 -8.37 15.89
C ILE A 87 13.80 -9.00 17.18
N SER A 88 15.07 -9.39 17.26
CA SER A 88 15.60 -10.08 18.47
C SER A 88 15.35 -9.34 19.78
N ASP A 89 15.16 -8.02 19.73
CA ASP A 89 15.11 -7.16 20.92
C ASP A 89 13.80 -6.36 21.10
N ILE A 90 12.80 -6.56 20.23
CA ILE A 90 11.52 -5.81 20.31
C ILE A 90 10.40 -6.77 20.70
N PHE A 91 10.39 -7.16 21.97
CA PHE A 91 9.58 -8.26 22.55
C PHE A 91 8.05 -8.17 22.40
N SER A 92 7.49 -7.04 21.98
CA SER A 92 6.05 -6.84 21.88
C SER A 92 5.50 -6.80 20.43
N PHE A 93 6.36 -6.77 19.42
CA PHE A 93 5.95 -6.70 18.01
C PHE A 93 6.27 -7.98 17.26
N SER A 94 5.40 -8.34 16.32
CA SER A 94 5.56 -9.50 15.43
C SER A 94 5.31 -9.14 13.97
N TYR A 95 5.83 -9.95 13.05
CA TYR A 95 5.54 -9.79 11.63
C TYR A 95 4.24 -10.48 11.25
N GLU A 96 3.20 -9.69 11.06
CA GLU A 96 1.88 -10.16 10.69
C GLU A 96 1.67 -10.09 9.16
N PRO A 97 0.89 -11.01 8.57
CA PRO A 97 0.54 -10.94 7.15
C PRO A 97 -0.17 -9.62 6.82
N ILE A 98 0.12 -9.02 5.65
CA ILE A 98 -0.52 -7.76 5.19
C ILE A 98 -2.05 -7.83 5.21
N ARG A 99 -2.65 -9.00 4.99
CA ARG A 99 -4.11 -9.20 5.07
C ARG A 99 -4.71 -8.86 6.44
N SER A 100 -3.92 -8.89 7.51
CA SER A 100 -4.35 -8.52 8.87
C SER A 100 -4.82 -7.07 8.93
N LEU A 101 -4.24 -6.17 8.10
CA LEU A 101 -4.66 -4.78 7.97
C LEU A 101 -6.09 -4.58 7.41
N ARG A 102 -6.75 -5.63 6.92
CA ARG A 102 -8.12 -5.55 6.38
C ARG A 102 -9.19 -5.98 7.36
N ARG A 103 -8.83 -6.54 8.51
CA ARG A 103 -9.74 -7.23 9.43
C ARG A 103 -9.65 -6.77 10.87
N ASN A 104 -8.81 -5.78 11.14
CA ASN A 104 -8.55 -5.27 12.48
C ASN A 104 -8.90 -3.78 12.60
N ASP A 105 -8.84 -3.27 13.80
CA ASP A 105 -9.10 -1.89 14.17
C ASP A 105 -7.81 -1.21 14.70
N PRO A 106 -7.81 0.11 14.88
CA PRO A 106 -8.80 1.05 14.32
C PRO A 106 -8.61 1.24 12.81
N VAL A 107 -9.69 1.60 12.11
CA VAL A 107 -9.72 1.74 10.64
C VAL A 107 -8.60 2.67 10.14
N TYR A 108 -8.33 3.79 10.82
CA TYR A 108 -7.28 4.72 10.39
C TYR A 108 -5.87 4.12 10.51
N THR A 109 -5.61 3.24 11.48
CA THR A 109 -4.32 2.52 11.57
C THR A 109 -4.20 1.50 10.45
N CYS A 110 -5.26 0.75 10.16
CA CYS A 110 -5.31 -0.17 9.03
C CYS A 110 -5.11 0.56 7.70
N PHE A 111 -5.75 1.72 7.52
CA PHE A 111 -5.56 2.59 6.37
C PHE A 111 -4.11 3.07 6.24
N ALA A 112 -3.49 3.52 7.34
CA ALA A 112 -2.09 3.93 7.37
C ALA A 112 -1.17 2.78 6.95
N GLY A 113 -1.39 1.57 7.50
CA GLY A 113 -0.63 0.38 7.15
C GLY A 113 -0.75 0.01 5.67
N MET A 114 -1.96 0.01 5.11
CA MET A 114 -2.19 -0.29 3.69
C MET A 114 -1.60 0.78 2.76
N THR A 115 -1.74 2.06 3.10
CA THR A 115 -1.13 3.17 2.34
C THR A 115 0.40 3.07 2.37
N GLY A 116 0.96 2.83 3.55
CA GLY A 116 2.40 2.61 3.72
C GLY A 116 2.90 1.38 2.97
N TYR A 117 2.11 0.29 2.94
CA TYR A 117 2.45 -0.91 2.17
C TYR A 117 2.51 -0.65 0.65
N HIS A 118 1.57 0.12 0.09
CA HIS A 118 1.63 0.51 -1.32
C HIS A 118 2.89 1.33 -1.64
N LEU A 119 3.26 2.25 -0.76
CA LEU A 119 4.50 3.02 -0.89
C LEU A 119 5.74 2.12 -0.72
N TYR A 120 5.75 1.20 0.25
CA TYR A 120 6.81 0.22 0.42
C TYR A 120 7.05 -0.60 -0.85
N VAL A 121 5.99 -1.15 -1.46
CA VAL A 121 6.09 -1.90 -2.72
C VAL A 121 6.71 -1.04 -3.81
N TRP A 122 6.25 0.21 -3.94
CA TRP A 122 6.83 1.14 -4.92
C TRP A 122 8.32 1.42 -4.65
N TYR A 123 8.74 1.65 -3.40
CA TYR A 123 10.15 1.85 -3.06
C TYR A 123 11.00 0.60 -3.36
N ARG A 124 10.50 -0.58 -2.98
CA ARG A 124 11.18 -1.86 -3.18
C ARG A 124 11.36 -2.17 -4.67
N ASP A 125 10.32 -1.99 -5.45
CA ASP A 125 10.31 -2.41 -6.86
C ASP A 125 11.03 -1.39 -7.79
N ASN A 126 11.42 -0.22 -7.27
CA ASN A 126 12.06 0.83 -8.04
C ASN A 126 13.46 1.22 -7.50
N VAL A 127 14.19 0.26 -6.92
CA VAL A 127 15.58 0.46 -6.48
C VAL A 127 16.49 0.73 -7.68
N PHE A 128 16.19 0.12 -8.83
CA PHE A 128 16.93 0.31 -10.07
C PHE A 128 16.04 0.93 -11.15
N CYS A 129 16.66 1.72 -12.03
CA CYS A 129 15.97 2.33 -13.16
C CYS A 129 15.60 1.28 -14.21
N GLY A 130 14.32 1.13 -14.53
CA GLY A 130 13.83 0.21 -15.56
C GLY A 130 14.31 0.54 -16.98
N ARG A 131 14.88 1.75 -17.22
CA ARG A 131 15.42 2.15 -18.54
C ARG A 131 16.88 1.78 -18.70
N CYS A 132 17.73 1.94 -17.66
CA CYS A 132 19.19 1.81 -17.82
C CYS A 132 19.86 1.00 -16.68
N GLY A 133 19.11 0.42 -15.76
CA GLY A 133 19.64 -0.41 -14.67
C GLY A 133 20.38 0.32 -13.55
N THR A 134 20.59 1.64 -13.65
CA THR A 134 21.30 2.41 -12.63
C THR A 134 20.46 2.53 -11.36
N LYS A 135 21.09 2.46 -10.18
CA LYS A 135 20.43 2.67 -8.88
C LYS A 135 19.78 4.07 -8.83
N THR A 136 18.50 4.10 -8.49
CA THR A 136 17.73 5.36 -8.40
C THR A 136 17.97 6.05 -7.06
N VAL A 137 17.76 7.38 -7.04
CA VAL A 137 17.80 8.19 -5.83
C VAL A 137 16.43 8.82 -5.57
N HIS A 138 16.10 9.07 -4.29
CA HIS A 138 14.88 9.78 -3.92
C HIS A 138 15.03 11.27 -4.21
N ASP A 139 14.00 11.90 -4.76
CA ASP A 139 13.95 13.35 -4.92
C ASP A 139 13.68 14.03 -3.58
N LYS A 140 14.26 15.23 -3.39
CA LYS A 140 14.14 15.97 -2.12
C LYS A 140 12.86 16.79 -2.01
N LYS A 141 12.22 17.12 -3.14
CA LYS A 141 11.06 18.00 -3.20
C LYS A 141 9.77 17.25 -3.42
N GLU A 142 9.82 16.15 -4.17
CA GLU A 142 8.65 15.39 -4.58
C GLU A 142 8.77 13.92 -4.18
N ARG A 143 7.61 13.26 -4.04
CA ARG A 143 7.55 11.83 -3.84
C ARG A 143 7.82 11.11 -5.15
N MET A 144 9.06 11.12 -5.57
CA MET A 144 9.52 10.41 -6.76
C MET A 144 10.93 9.88 -6.58
N LYS A 145 11.29 8.91 -7.40
CA LYS A 145 12.67 8.47 -7.58
C LYS A 145 13.17 8.98 -8.92
N ARG A 146 14.44 9.36 -8.95
CA ARG A 146 15.12 9.86 -10.14
C ARG A 146 16.30 8.96 -10.46
N CYS A 147 16.49 8.66 -11.71
CA CYS A 147 17.72 8.02 -12.18
C CYS A 147 18.81 9.08 -12.36
N PRO A 148 19.95 9.01 -11.64
CA PRO A 148 21.02 9.98 -11.80
C PRO A 148 21.76 9.88 -13.13
N HIS A 149 21.67 8.74 -13.83
CA HIS A 149 22.35 8.52 -15.10
C HIS A 149 21.49 9.00 -16.30
N CYS A 150 20.24 8.54 -16.44
CA CYS A 150 19.44 8.81 -17.63
C CYS A 150 18.29 9.81 -17.41
N GLY A 151 18.15 10.38 -16.20
CA GLY A 151 17.13 11.36 -15.87
C GLY A 151 15.70 10.82 -15.74
N ASN A 152 15.49 9.51 -15.88
CA ASN A 152 14.17 8.91 -15.76
C ASN A 152 13.52 9.21 -14.40
N LEU A 153 12.26 9.67 -14.41
CA LEU A 153 11.48 9.96 -13.23
C LEU A 153 10.49 8.84 -12.97
N ILE A 154 10.37 8.42 -11.72
CA ILE A 154 9.52 7.30 -11.32
C ILE A 154 8.64 7.75 -10.17
N PHE A 155 7.35 7.92 -10.42
CA PHE A 155 6.33 8.28 -9.43
C PHE A 155 5.66 7.03 -8.85
N PRO A 156 5.03 7.12 -7.66
CA PRO A 156 4.19 6.06 -7.14
C PRO A 156 3.11 5.67 -8.14
N LYS A 157 2.95 4.36 -8.38
CA LYS A 157 2.00 3.85 -9.36
C LYS A 157 0.58 3.82 -8.77
N ILE A 158 -0.37 4.35 -9.52
CA ILE A 158 -1.81 4.20 -9.28
C ILE A 158 -2.37 3.44 -10.48
N ALA A 159 -3.13 2.36 -10.21
CA ALA A 159 -3.83 1.57 -11.23
C ALA A 159 -5.34 1.64 -10.94
N PRO A 160 -6.08 2.56 -11.60
CA PRO A 160 -7.52 2.65 -11.43
C PRO A 160 -8.20 1.37 -11.85
N ALA A 161 -9.22 0.96 -11.11
CA ALA A 161 -10.02 -0.21 -11.42
C ALA A 161 -11.48 0.04 -11.08
N VAL A 162 -12.37 -0.63 -11.78
CA VAL A 162 -13.80 -0.62 -11.51
C VAL A 162 -14.23 -1.95 -10.89
N ILE A 163 -15.25 -1.90 -10.02
CA ILE A 163 -15.99 -3.07 -9.54
C ILE A 163 -17.44 -2.85 -9.95
N ILE A 164 -18.02 -3.83 -10.67
CA ILE A 164 -19.26 -3.65 -11.41
C ILE A 164 -20.36 -4.49 -10.80
N GLY A 165 -21.41 -3.85 -10.27
CA GLY A 165 -22.66 -4.49 -9.91
C GLY A 165 -23.59 -4.53 -11.13
N LEU A 166 -23.57 -5.61 -11.90
CA LEU A 166 -24.48 -5.78 -13.03
C LEU A 166 -25.82 -6.30 -12.54
N ILE A 167 -26.86 -5.47 -12.66
CA ILE A 167 -28.19 -5.72 -12.11
C ILE A 167 -29.21 -5.89 -13.26
N HIS A 168 -30.06 -6.89 -13.17
CA HIS A 168 -31.22 -7.08 -14.01
C HIS A 168 -32.41 -7.40 -13.12
N GLU A 169 -33.42 -6.53 -13.13
CA GLU A 169 -34.56 -6.59 -12.22
C GLU A 169 -34.08 -6.70 -10.75
N ASP A 170 -34.48 -7.77 -10.05
CA ASP A 170 -34.11 -8.06 -8.65
C ASP A 170 -32.87 -8.93 -8.51
N SER A 171 -32.13 -9.15 -9.58
CA SER A 171 -30.99 -10.06 -9.62
C SER A 171 -29.68 -9.30 -9.87
N ILE A 172 -28.59 -9.77 -9.25
CA ILE A 172 -27.24 -9.28 -9.49
C ILE A 172 -26.36 -10.41 -10.04
N LEU A 173 -25.60 -10.12 -11.09
CA LEU A 173 -24.65 -11.06 -11.64
C LEU A 173 -23.46 -11.23 -10.71
N ILE A 174 -23.13 -12.49 -10.39
CA ILE A 174 -22.01 -12.86 -9.53
C ILE A 174 -21.16 -13.90 -10.27
N SER A 175 -19.85 -13.68 -10.27
CA SER A 175 -18.86 -14.62 -10.82
C SER A 175 -18.23 -15.49 -9.73
N THR A 176 -17.69 -16.64 -10.15
CA THR A 176 -16.85 -17.51 -9.32
C THR A 176 -15.59 -17.91 -10.10
N TYR A 177 -14.49 -18.09 -9.41
CA TYR A 177 -13.25 -18.51 -10.06
C TYR A 177 -13.23 -20.03 -10.29
N ALA A 178 -13.19 -20.45 -11.56
CA ALA A 178 -13.22 -21.87 -11.93
C ALA A 178 -11.96 -22.61 -11.45
N ASP A 179 -10.77 -22.08 -11.72
CA ASP A 179 -9.48 -22.77 -11.57
C ASP A 179 -8.61 -22.21 -10.45
N ARG A 180 -9.20 -21.55 -9.44
CA ARG A 180 -8.45 -21.02 -8.30
C ARG A 180 -8.85 -21.69 -6.99
N PRO A 181 -7.93 -21.79 -6.00
CA PRO A 181 -8.26 -22.30 -4.66
C PRO A 181 -9.37 -21.49 -3.97
N TYR A 182 -9.44 -20.18 -4.25
CA TYR A 182 -10.47 -19.32 -3.71
C TYR A 182 -11.80 -19.57 -4.44
N LYS A 183 -12.79 -20.06 -3.71
CA LYS A 183 -14.15 -20.38 -4.20
C LYS A 183 -15.19 -19.30 -3.81
N GLY A 184 -14.75 -18.13 -3.39
CA GLY A 184 -15.64 -17.02 -3.05
C GLY A 184 -16.34 -16.44 -4.27
N ARG A 185 -17.47 -15.79 -4.02
CA ARG A 185 -18.21 -15.04 -5.02
C ARG A 185 -17.58 -13.67 -5.23
N ALA A 186 -17.59 -13.16 -6.46
CA ALA A 186 -17.06 -11.86 -6.83
C ALA A 186 -18.02 -11.13 -7.78
N LEU A 187 -17.96 -9.82 -7.75
CA LEU A 187 -18.51 -8.98 -8.83
C LEU A 187 -17.49 -8.92 -9.98
N LEU A 188 -17.94 -8.52 -11.17
CA LEU A 188 -17.05 -8.22 -12.28
C LEU A 188 -16.11 -7.07 -11.89
N ALA A 189 -14.87 -7.11 -12.32
CA ALA A 189 -13.89 -6.06 -12.01
C ALA A 189 -12.76 -6.05 -13.02
N GLY A 190 -12.35 -4.85 -13.42
CA GLY A 190 -11.23 -4.69 -14.34
C GLY A 190 -10.47 -3.40 -14.15
N PHE A 191 -9.28 -3.34 -14.73
CA PHE A 191 -8.46 -2.14 -14.71
C PHE A 191 -8.86 -1.21 -15.85
N CYS A 192 -8.81 0.12 -15.56
CA CYS A 192 -8.94 1.12 -16.61
C CYS A 192 -7.72 1.08 -17.52
N GLU A 193 -7.97 1.14 -18.83
CA GLU A 193 -6.91 1.32 -19.84
C GLU A 193 -6.57 2.80 -20.02
N ILE A 194 -5.39 3.07 -20.56
CA ILE A 194 -4.96 4.46 -20.84
C ILE A 194 -5.91 5.09 -21.84
N GLY A 195 -6.53 6.18 -21.44
CA GLY A 195 -7.51 6.93 -22.26
C GLY A 195 -8.96 6.58 -22.01
N GLU A 196 -9.26 5.58 -21.20
CA GLU A 196 -10.64 5.27 -20.79
C GLU A 196 -11.11 6.11 -19.60
N THR A 197 -12.40 6.43 -19.61
CA THR A 197 -13.10 6.82 -18.37
C THR A 197 -13.51 5.56 -17.59
N PRO A 198 -13.80 5.65 -16.27
CA PRO A 198 -14.32 4.51 -15.50
C PRO A 198 -15.58 3.90 -16.13
N GLU A 199 -16.48 4.72 -16.70
CA GLU A 199 -17.70 4.27 -17.36
C GLU A 199 -17.39 3.49 -18.63
N GLN A 200 -16.42 3.93 -19.43
CA GLN A 200 -15.95 3.19 -20.62
C GLN A 200 -15.33 1.85 -20.25
N THR A 201 -14.57 1.82 -19.16
CA THR A 201 -14.02 0.57 -18.60
C THR A 201 -15.16 -0.39 -18.22
N VAL A 202 -16.22 0.08 -17.55
CA VAL A 202 -17.39 -0.76 -17.21
C VAL A 202 -17.99 -1.39 -18.47
N VAL A 203 -18.23 -0.60 -19.51
CA VAL A 203 -18.83 -1.12 -20.77
C VAL A 203 -17.91 -2.17 -21.42
N ARG A 204 -16.60 -1.93 -21.49
CA ARG A 204 -15.64 -2.86 -22.06
C ARG A 204 -15.55 -4.16 -21.25
N GLU A 205 -15.35 -4.08 -19.94
CA GLU A 205 -15.21 -5.25 -19.06
C GLU A 205 -16.48 -6.13 -19.06
N VAL A 206 -17.68 -5.53 -19.04
CA VAL A 206 -18.93 -6.29 -19.13
C VAL A 206 -19.04 -7.00 -20.47
N GLN A 207 -18.66 -6.33 -21.57
CA GLN A 207 -18.66 -6.96 -22.88
C GLN A 207 -17.64 -8.09 -22.99
N GLU A 208 -16.44 -7.92 -22.45
CA GLU A 208 -15.36 -8.92 -22.51
C GLU A 208 -15.63 -10.13 -21.62
N GLU A 209 -16.07 -9.92 -20.39
CA GLU A 209 -16.24 -11.02 -19.43
C GLU A 209 -17.55 -11.80 -19.60
N VAL A 210 -18.64 -11.14 -20.00
CA VAL A 210 -19.98 -11.77 -20.04
C VAL A 210 -20.75 -11.55 -21.33
N GLY A 211 -20.23 -10.81 -22.31
CA GLY A 211 -20.83 -10.61 -23.62
C GLY A 211 -22.10 -9.73 -23.64
N LEU A 212 -22.32 -8.97 -22.56
CA LEU A 212 -23.51 -8.11 -22.44
C LEU A 212 -23.17 -6.65 -22.80
N ARG A 213 -24.17 -5.93 -23.26
CA ARG A 213 -24.11 -4.48 -23.50
C ARG A 213 -24.83 -3.75 -22.36
N VAL A 214 -24.19 -2.73 -21.80
CA VAL A 214 -24.68 -1.88 -20.71
C VAL A 214 -24.53 -0.42 -21.07
#